data_28831c6ea7e4bc3557042a4e851722ef
#
_entry.id   28831c6ea7e4bc3557042a4e851722ef
#
_cell.length_a   1.000
_cell.length_b   1.000
_cell.length_c   1.000
_cell.angle_alpha   90.00
_cell.angle_beta   90.00
_cell.angle_gamma   90.00
#
_symmetry.space_group_name_H-M   'P 1'
#
loop_
_entity.id
_entity.type
_entity.pdbx_description
1 polymer ?
#
loop_
_entity_poly.entity_id
_entity_poly.type
_entity_poly.pdbx_seq_one_letter_code
_entity_poly.pdbx_strand_id
1 'polypeptide(L)'
;MFINDDFLLDTPQAKTLFHEYAEEQPIIDYHSHLDPAAIADNRQFSNIAQLWLDGDHYKWRAMRTNGIPERLCSGDAPDREKYDAWAATVPRLLRNPLYHWTHLELRLSLIHI
;
A
#
# COMPACT_ATOMS: atom_id res chain seq x y z
N MET A 1 -15.40 -11.40 -1.38
CA MET A 1 -14.07 -10.78 -1.69
C MET A 1 -13.59 -10.07 -0.43
N PHE A 2 -12.30 -10.14 -0.06
CA PHE A 2 -11.77 -9.52 1.17
C PHE A 2 -11.92 -8.00 1.16
N ILE A 3 -11.50 -7.35 0.08
CA ILE A 3 -11.74 -5.90 -0.14
C ILE A 3 -12.93 -5.76 -1.11
N ASN A 4 -13.94 -5.01 -0.73
CA ASN A 4 -15.13 -4.68 -1.52
C ASN A 4 -15.48 -3.20 -1.33
N ASP A 5 -16.53 -2.73 -1.99
CA ASP A 5 -16.92 -1.31 -1.97
C ASP A 5 -17.37 -0.82 -0.59
N ASP A 6 -17.87 -1.74 0.23
CA ASP A 6 -18.26 -1.47 1.63
C ASP A 6 -17.16 -1.82 2.64
N PHE A 7 -15.92 -2.03 2.21
CA PHE A 7 -14.82 -2.39 3.11
C PHE A 7 -14.63 -1.32 4.20
N LEU A 8 -14.65 -1.73 5.47
CA LEU A 8 -14.66 -0.88 6.67
C LEU A 8 -15.92 -0.05 6.89
N LEU A 9 -16.95 -0.19 6.07
CA LEU A 9 -18.24 0.46 6.27
C LEU A 9 -19.20 -0.49 7.01
N ASP A 10 -18.97 -0.66 8.32
CA ASP A 10 -19.62 -1.72 9.11
C ASP A 10 -21.07 -1.43 9.52
N THR A 11 -21.56 -0.20 9.30
CA THR A 11 -22.92 0.19 9.67
C THR A 11 -23.66 0.81 8.47
N PRO A 12 -25.02 0.73 8.46
CA PRO A 12 -25.80 1.44 7.44
C PRO A 12 -25.47 2.94 7.36
N GLN A 13 -25.27 3.59 8.51
CA GLN A 13 -24.91 5.00 8.58
C GLN A 13 -23.54 5.28 7.95
N ALA A 14 -22.53 4.42 8.19
CA ALA A 14 -21.23 4.56 7.57
C ALA A 14 -21.32 4.46 6.04
N LYS A 15 -22.12 3.51 5.52
CA LYS A 15 -22.35 3.35 4.07
C LYS A 15 -23.03 4.59 3.49
N THR A 16 -24.10 5.05 4.10
CA THR A 16 -24.80 6.28 3.66
C THR A 16 -23.85 7.48 3.66
N LEU A 17 -23.12 7.71 4.75
CA LEU A 17 -22.21 8.86 4.84
C LEU A 17 -21.08 8.78 3.80
N PHE A 18 -20.56 7.61 3.53
CA PHE A 18 -19.51 7.45 2.52
C PHE A 18 -20.09 7.59 1.10
N HIS A 19 -21.00 6.71 0.71
CA HIS A 19 -21.46 6.63 -0.69
C HIS A 19 -22.31 7.82 -1.14
N GLU A 20 -23.10 8.44 -0.24
CA GLU A 20 -23.96 9.55 -0.62
C GLU A 20 -23.31 10.93 -0.43
N TYR A 21 -22.28 11.06 0.42
CA TYR A 21 -21.74 12.36 0.78
C TYR A 21 -20.23 12.50 0.62
N ALA A 22 -19.44 11.46 0.93
CA ALA A 22 -17.99 11.58 1.00
C ALA A 22 -17.26 11.11 -0.25
N GLU A 23 -17.76 10.10 -0.94
CA GLU A 23 -17.06 9.40 -2.03
C GLU A 23 -16.63 10.34 -3.16
N GLU A 24 -17.49 11.30 -3.51
CA GLU A 24 -17.26 12.26 -4.58
C GLU A 24 -16.53 13.55 -4.12
N GLN A 25 -16.16 13.63 -2.83
CA GLN A 25 -15.50 14.84 -2.34
C GLN A 25 -14.01 14.84 -2.71
N PRO A 26 -13.42 16.03 -2.99
CA PRO A 26 -12.00 16.13 -3.26
C PRO A 26 -11.18 15.73 -2.04
N ILE A 27 -10.12 14.95 -2.26
CA ILE A 27 -9.20 14.52 -1.22
C ILE A 27 -8.11 15.58 -1.04
N ILE A 28 -7.89 16.01 0.21
CA ILE A 28 -6.72 16.81 0.60
C ILE A 28 -5.78 15.90 1.37
N ASP A 29 -4.77 15.37 0.66
CA ASP A 29 -3.77 14.49 1.24
C ASP A 29 -2.60 15.31 1.79
N TYR A 30 -2.58 15.51 3.10
CA TYR A 30 -1.51 16.24 3.80
C TYR A 30 -0.40 15.34 4.35
N HIS A 31 -0.55 14.03 4.22
CA HIS A 31 0.44 13.04 4.67
C HIS A 31 0.46 11.84 3.74
N SER A 32 1.56 11.63 3.04
CA SER A 32 1.74 10.50 2.14
C SER A 32 3.12 9.87 2.33
N HIS A 33 3.23 8.57 2.01
CA HIS A 33 4.51 7.87 1.93
C HIS A 33 5.09 7.91 0.51
N LEU A 34 4.32 8.37 -0.47
CA LEU A 34 4.85 8.69 -1.78
C LEU A 34 5.55 10.06 -1.74
N ASP A 35 6.69 10.14 -2.39
CA ASP A 35 7.41 11.41 -2.53
C ASP A 35 6.57 12.41 -3.34
N PRO A 36 6.18 13.56 -2.77
CA PRO A 36 5.43 14.57 -3.51
C PRO A 36 6.12 15.07 -4.77
N ALA A 37 7.46 15.10 -4.79
CA ALA A 37 8.22 15.45 -5.99
C ALA A 37 8.03 14.41 -7.09
N ALA A 38 8.02 13.13 -6.75
CA ALA A 38 7.75 12.06 -7.73
C ALA A 38 6.36 12.18 -8.35
N ILE A 39 5.35 12.63 -7.58
CA ILE A 39 4.01 12.88 -8.08
C ILE A 39 4.00 14.12 -9.00
N ALA A 40 4.61 15.22 -8.56
CA ALA A 40 4.67 16.47 -9.33
C ALA A 40 5.41 16.31 -10.66
N ASP A 41 6.50 15.53 -10.66
CA ASP A 41 7.34 15.24 -11.84
C ASP A 41 6.76 14.11 -12.72
N ASN A 42 5.60 13.57 -12.36
CA ASN A 42 4.99 12.41 -13.04
C ASN A 42 6.00 11.26 -13.24
N ARG A 43 6.75 10.93 -12.17
CA ARG A 43 7.79 9.91 -12.22
C ARG A 43 7.22 8.57 -12.68
N GLN A 44 7.86 7.98 -13.69
CA GLN A 44 7.54 6.64 -14.13
C GLN A 44 8.36 5.61 -13.35
N PHE A 45 7.69 4.61 -12.76
CA PHE A 45 8.34 3.51 -12.06
C PHE A 45 8.50 2.32 -13.02
N SER A 46 9.64 1.65 -12.96
CA SER A 46 9.91 0.49 -13.83
C SER A 46 9.13 -0.76 -13.41
N ASN A 47 8.75 -0.83 -12.14
CA ASN A 47 8.00 -1.96 -11.58
C ASN A 47 7.36 -1.58 -10.25
N ILE A 48 6.48 -2.46 -9.76
CA ILE A 48 5.74 -2.25 -8.51
C ILE A 48 6.63 -2.26 -7.26
N ALA A 49 7.78 -2.95 -7.28
CA ALA A 49 8.69 -2.96 -6.14
C ALA A 49 9.28 -1.57 -5.91
N GLN A 50 9.66 -0.86 -6.96
CA GLN A 50 10.13 0.53 -6.87
C GLN A 50 9.04 1.46 -6.31
N LEU A 51 7.81 1.35 -6.81
CA LEU A 51 6.70 2.15 -6.32
C LEU A 51 6.39 1.88 -4.84
N TRP A 52 6.47 0.62 -4.44
CA TRP A 52 6.01 0.19 -3.13
C TRP A 52 7.06 0.17 -2.05
N LEU A 53 8.29 -0.21 -2.40
CA LEU A 53 9.32 -0.51 -1.42
C LEU A 53 10.41 0.56 -1.34
N ASP A 54 10.62 1.35 -2.42
CA ASP A 54 11.60 2.41 -2.38
C ASP A 54 11.11 3.56 -1.48
N GLY A 55 11.73 3.69 -0.31
CA GLY A 55 11.41 4.75 0.64
C GLY A 55 10.32 4.43 1.66
N ASP A 56 9.55 3.35 1.53
CA ASP A 56 8.51 3.02 2.51
C ASP A 56 9.09 2.28 3.73
N HIS A 57 9.51 3.06 4.72
CA HIS A 57 10.08 2.54 5.96
C HIS A 57 9.09 1.74 6.83
N TYR A 58 7.78 1.84 6.62
CA TYR A 58 6.80 0.99 7.31
C TYR A 58 6.83 -0.44 6.79
N LYS A 59 6.90 -0.61 5.46
CA LYS A 59 7.05 -1.93 4.85
C LYS A 59 8.37 -2.57 5.26
N TRP A 60 9.47 -1.82 5.23
CA TRP A 60 10.78 -2.32 5.70
C TRP A 60 10.75 -2.74 7.16
N ARG A 61 10.09 -1.98 8.04
CA ARG A 61 9.94 -2.35 9.45
C ARG A 61 9.19 -3.67 9.62
N ALA A 62 8.10 -3.86 8.87
CA ALA A 62 7.35 -5.11 8.88
C ALA A 62 8.19 -6.30 8.40
N MET A 63 8.95 -6.11 7.32
CA MET A 63 9.88 -7.12 6.80
C MET A 63 10.95 -7.49 7.83
N ARG A 64 11.60 -6.51 8.46
CA ARG A 64 12.60 -6.73 9.53
C ARG A 64 12.00 -7.49 10.71
N THR A 65 10.79 -7.11 11.14
CA THR A 65 10.08 -7.80 12.22
C THR A 65 9.79 -9.27 11.85
N ASN A 66 9.59 -9.55 10.56
CA ASN A 66 9.41 -10.90 10.04
C ASN A 66 10.75 -11.66 9.79
N GLY A 67 11.88 -11.08 10.19
CA GLY A 67 13.22 -11.71 10.05
C GLY A 67 13.82 -11.60 8.65
N ILE A 68 13.31 -10.74 7.79
CA ILE A 68 13.87 -10.53 6.46
C ILE A 68 15.20 -9.76 6.57
N PRO A 69 16.27 -10.24 5.91
CA PRO A 69 17.57 -9.57 5.91
C PRO A 69 17.50 -8.15 5.31
N GLU A 70 18.32 -7.23 5.83
CA GLU A 70 18.34 -5.83 5.45
C GLU A 70 18.55 -5.60 3.95
N ARG A 71 19.36 -6.44 3.29
CA ARG A 71 19.58 -6.36 1.84
C ARG A 71 18.29 -6.46 1.03
N LEU A 72 17.26 -7.16 1.55
CA LEU A 72 15.94 -7.32 0.94
C LEU A 72 14.94 -6.25 1.39
N CYS A 73 15.27 -5.46 2.42
CA CYS A 73 14.43 -4.36 2.90
C CYS A 73 14.79 -3.07 2.18
N SER A 74 15.83 -2.37 2.68
CA SER A 74 16.32 -1.10 2.12
C SER A 74 17.68 -1.23 1.40
N GLY A 75 18.26 -2.42 1.35
CA GLY A 75 19.58 -2.66 0.75
C GLY A 75 19.53 -2.82 -0.77
N ASP A 76 20.54 -3.47 -1.32
CA ASP A 76 20.88 -3.51 -2.74
C ASP A 76 20.38 -4.75 -3.50
N ALA A 77 19.50 -5.54 -2.90
CA ALA A 77 18.93 -6.70 -3.58
C ALA A 77 18.12 -6.28 -4.82
N PRO A 78 18.03 -7.14 -5.85
CA PRO A 78 17.18 -6.90 -7.00
C PRO A 78 15.71 -6.67 -6.60
N ASP A 79 15.01 -5.81 -7.30
CA ASP A 79 13.61 -5.45 -7.06
C ASP A 79 12.69 -6.67 -6.94
N ARG A 80 12.89 -7.68 -7.77
CA ARG A 80 12.10 -8.91 -7.73
C ARG A 80 12.29 -9.67 -6.42
N GLU A 81 13.51 -9.78 -5.91
CA GLU A 81 13.78 -10.45 -4.64
C GLU A 81 13.16 -9.69 -3.46
N LYS A 82 13.24 -8.34 -3.48
CA LYS A 82 12.58 -7.48 -2.50
C LYS A 82 11.06 -7.69 -2.52
N TYR A 83 10.48 -7.70 -3.72
CA TYR A 83 9.05 -7.91 -3.89
C TYR A 83 8.60 -9.29 -3.36
N ASP A 84 9.31 -10.35 -3.70
CA ASP A 84 9.01 -11.72 -3.24
C ASP A 84 9.10 -11.81 -1.70
N ALA A 85 10.08 -11.15 -1.08
CA ALA A 85 10.22 -11.06 0.37
C ALA A 85 9.05 -10.29 1.02
N TRP A 86 8.60 -9.19 0.39
CA TRP A 86 7.42 -8.47 0.83
C TRP A 86 6.15 -9.32 0.70
N ALA A 87 5.94 -9.94 -0.45
CA ALA A 87 4.79 -10.83 -0.70
C ALA A 87 4.72 -11.98 0.31
N ALA A 88 5.86 -12.56 0.70
CA ALA A 88 5.94 -13.57 1.74
C ALA A 88 5.69 -13.03 3.16
N THR A 89 5.91 -11.74 3.38
CA THR A 89 5.67 -11.07 4.65
C THR A 89 4.18 -10.76 4.87
N VAL A 90 3.48 -10.31 3.83
CA VAL A 90 2.07 -9.84 3.92
C VAL A 90 1.13 -10.84 4.63
N PRO A 91 1.13 -12.14 4.34
CA PRO A 91 0.23 -13.09 5.02
C PRO A 91 0.46 -13.19 6.53
N ARG A 92 1.61 -12.75 7.03
CA ARG A 92 1.96 -12.75 8.45
C ARG A 92 1.57 -11.47 9.18
N LEU A 93 1.02 -10.50 8.46
CA LEU A 93 0.64 -9.18 8.98
C LEU A 93 -0.85 -9.13 9.44
N LEU A 94 -1.43 -10.27 9.81
CA LEU A 94 -2.80 -10.29 10.35
C LEU A 94 -2.93 -9.36 11.55
N ARG A 95 -3.98 -8.53 11.56
CA ARG A 95 -4.23 -7.45 12.53
C ARG A 95 -3.27 -6.26 12.45
N ASN A 96 -2.38 -6.23 11.47
CA ASN A 96 -1.60 -5.04 11.14
C ASN A 96 -2.27 -4.30 9.98
N PRO A 97 -2.41 -2.98 10.02
CA PRO A 97 -2.98 -2.20 8.92
C PRO A 97 -2.35 -2.46 7.55
N LEU A 98 -1.06 -2.73 7.49
CA LEU A 98 -0.35 -3.07 6.25
C LEU A 98 -0.96 -4.27 5.52
N TYR A 99 -1.62 -5.19 6.22
CA TYR A 99 -2.28 -6.33 5.57
C TYR A 99 -3.39 -5.87 4.63
N HIS A 100 -4.34 -5.09 5.10
CA HIS A 100 -5.44 -4.62 4.27
C HIS A 100 -5.05 -3.45 3.37
N TRP A 101 -4.12 -2.59 3.78
CA TRP A 101 -3.61 -1.52 2.92
C TRP A 101 -2.95 -2.08 1.67
N THR A 102 -2.10 -3.11 1.80
CA THR A 102 -1.49 -3.77 0.64
C THR A 102 -2.52 -4.31 -0.35
N HIS A 103 -3.58 -4.95 0.16
CA HIS A 103 -4.66 -5.45 -0.70
C HIS A 103 -5.46 -4.30 -1.34
N LEU A 104 -5.70 -3.21 -0.61
CA LEU A 104 -6.41 -2.05 -1.12
C LEU A 104 -5.59 -1.33 -2.20
N GLU A 105 -4.30 -1.12 -1.96
CA GLU A 105 -3.37 -0.53 -2.93
C GLU A 105 -3.33 -1.33 -4.23
N LEU A 106 -3.25 -2.67 -4.15
CA LEU A 106 -3.31 -3.54 -5.33
C LEU A 106 -4.64 -3.43 -6.07
N ARG A 107 -5.76 -3.41 -5.35
CA ARG A 107 -7.08 -3.26 -5.96
C ARG A 107 -7.18 -1.95 -6.73
N LEU A 108 -6.76 -0.83 -6.11
CA LEU A 108 -6.84 0.49 -6.72
C LEU A 108 -5.88 0.64 -7.90
N SER A 109 -4.65 0.14 -7.79
CA SER A 109 -3.65 0.25 -8.85
C SER A 109 -3.97 -0.63 -10.05
N LEU A 110 -4.50 -1.84 -9.83
CA LEU A 110 -4.79 -2.79 -10.91
C LEU A 110 -6.08 -2.46 -11.69
N ILE A 111 -6.94 -1.59 -11.18
CA ILE A 111 -8.13 -1.14 -11.89
C ILE A 111 -7.76 -0.12 -12.99
N HIS A 112 -6.62 0.52 -12.88
CA HIS A 112 -6.18 1.60 -13.78
C HIS A 112 -4.99 1.23 -14.68
N ILE A 113 -4.61 -0.05 -14.71
CA ILE A 113 -3.55 -0.56 -15.61
C ILE A 113 -4.15 -1.26 -16.82
#